data_69d4c1a8dac8092348f28ba1742c87fb
#
_entry.id   69d4c1a8dac8092348f28ba1742c87fb
#
_cell.length_a   1.000
_cell.length_b   1.000
_cell.length_c   1.000
_cell.angle_alpha   90.00
_cell.angle_beta   90.00
_cell.angle_gamma   90.00
#
_symmetry.space_group_name_H-M   'P 1'
#
loop_
_entity.id
_entity.type
_entity.pdbx_description
1 polymer ?
#
loop_
_entity_poly.entity_id
_entity_poly.type
_entity_poly.pdbx_seq_one_letter_code
_entity_poly.pdbx_strand_id
1 'polypeptide(L)'
;MFKGSIVALITPFKNNVMDQDKYIALIHHHIASGTNGVVPAGTTGESPTLNHDEHKRVIEISVRECKGKIPVIAGTGSNSTAEAVELSKHAEKSGANGLLIVTPYYNKPNQEGLYQHYKLINNNVGIPIIIYNIPSRSVIDMSVDTMARLFELKNIAGVKDATGDLNRVDQQLKKMGPKFIQLTGEDHNAFDFNKRGGQGCISVTANVAAKLCFEFQSASLNNDDAKAKKLKEKLMPLHKALFIESNPSPVKYAASLLGLSSEEVRLPLVKVTESTKKEVQKALKIANLL
;
A
#
# COMPACT_ATOMS: atom_id res chain seq x y z
N MET A 1 -11.39 8.76 7.38
CA MET A 1 -11.03 9.12 5.99
C MET A 1 -10.41 7.90 5.30
N PHE A 2 -9.20 7.45 5.62
CA PHE A 2 -8.59 6.24 5.05
C PHE A 2 -8.71 5.07 6.02
N LYS A 3 -9.52 4.06 5.69
CA LYS A 3 -9.71 2.86 6.52
C LYS A 3 -10.18 1.66 5.68
N GLY A 4 -10.08 0.46 6.23
CA GLY A 4 -10.57 -0.76 5.60
C GLY A 4 -9.55 -1.41 4.66
N SER A 5 -10.03 -2.00 3.58
CA SER A 5 -9.21 -2.66 2.56
C SER A 5 -8.77 -1.65 1.51
N ILE A 6 -7.52 -1.22 1.57
CA ILE A 6 -6.91 -0.32 0.59
C ILE A 6 -5.88 -1.14 -0.20
N VAL A 7 -5.89 -1.08 -1.53
CA VAL A 7 -4.95 -1.88 -2.33
C VAL A 7 -3.67 -1.11 -2.64
N ALA A 8 -2.51 -1.74 -2.38
CA ALA A 8 -1.23 -1.32 -2.96
C ALA A 8 -1.23 -1.79 -4.43
N LEU A 9 -1.69 -0.95 -5.34
CA LEU A 9 -2.06 -1.32 -6.70
C LEU A 9 -0.82 -1.70 -7.53
N ILE A 10 -0.87 -2.85 -8.22
CA ILE A 10 0.16 -3.23 -9.20
C ILE A 10 0.07 -2.34 -10.44
N THR A 11 1.19 -2.19 -11.15
CA THR A 11 1.24 -1.55 -12.47
C THR A 11 1.41 -2.63 -13.54
N PRO A 12 0.38 -2.97 -14.35
CA PRO A 12 0.50 -3.89 -15.46
C PRO A 12 1.47 -3.37 -16.52
N PHE A 13 2.33 -4.26 -17.04
CA PHE A 13 3.19 -3.96 -18.18
C PHE A 13 2.91 -4.90 -19.35
N LYS A 14 3.20 -4.43 -20.54
CA LYS A 14 3.19 -5.19 -21.78
C LYS A 14 4.37 -4.72 -22.65
N ASN A 15 5.31 -5.61 -22.93
CA ASN A 15 6.54 -5.29 -23.66
C ASN A 15 7.32 -4.12 -23.00
N ASN A 16 7.49 -4.17 -21.69
CA ASN A 16 8.15 -3.16 -20.87
C ASN A 16 7.50 -1.76 -20.87
N VAL A 17 6.29 -1.62 -21.40
CA VAL A 17 5.50 -0.38 -21.37
C VAL A 17 4.30 -0.58 -20.46
N MET A 18 3.87 0.47 -19.77
CA MET A 18 2.65 0.43 -18.95
C MET A 18 1.43 0.06 -19.82
N ASP A 19 0.75 -1.03 -19.47
CA ASP A 19 -0.54 -1.43 -20.10
C ASP A 19 -1.67 -0.62 -19.48
N GLN A 20 -1.95 0.53 -20.10
CA GLN A 20 -2.94 1.48 -19.60
C GLN A 20 -4.35 0.86 -19.53
N ASP A 21 -4.74 0.07 -20.53
CA ASP A 21 -6.09 -0.52 -20.58
C ASP A 21 -6.29 -1.54 -19.47
N LYS A 22 -5.29 -2.40 -19.24
CA LYS A 22 -5.30 -3.33 -18.11
C LYS A 22 -5.28 -2.60 -16.77
N TYR A 23 -4.55 -1.51 -16.67
CA TYR A 23 -4.52 -0.70 -15.44
C TYR A 23 -5.87 -0.08 -15.11
N ILE A 24 -6.56 0.47 -16.10
CA ILE A 24 -7.93 1.01 -15.96
C ILE A 24 -8.90 -0.10 -15.57
N ALA A 25 -8.86 -1.25 -16.27
CA ALA A 25 -9.71 -2.39 -15.96
C ALA A 25 -9.48 -2.91 -14.53
N LEU A 26 -8.23 -2.93 -14.05
CA LEU A 26 -7.88 -3.30 -12.68
C LEU A 26 -8.48 -2.34 -11.65
N ILE A 27 -8.43 -1.03 -11.88
CA ILE A 27 -9.07 -0.03 -11.01
C ILE A 27 -10.58 -0.26 -10.94
N HIS A 28 -11.22 -0.47 -12.08
CA HIS A 28 -12.66 -0.74 -12.14
C HIS A 28 -13.03 -2.05 -11.41
N HIS A 29 -12.19 -3.09 -11.53
CA HIS A 29 -12.35 -4.33 -10.77
C HIS A 29 -12.32 -4.07 -9.26
N HIS A 30 -11.40 -3.25 -8.77
CA HIS A 30 -11.32 -2.88 -7.35
C HIS A 30 -12.55 -2.11 -6.88
N ILE A 31 -13.03 -1.14 -7.68
CA ILE A 31 -14.24 -0.37 -7.36
C ILE A 31 -15.45 -1.32 -7.24
N ALA A 32 -15.63 -2.21 -8.22
CA ALA A 32 -16.72 -3.19 -8.22
C ALA A 32 -16.65 -4.21 -7.07
N SER A 33 -15.43 -4.50 -6.58
CA SER A 33 -15.19 -5.43 -5.47
C SER A 33 -15.36 -4.82 -4.07
N GLY A 34 -15.65 -3.50 -3.97
CA GLY A 34 -15.86 -2.81 -2.71
C GLY A 34 -14.57 -2.33 -2.02
N THR A 35 -13.42 -2.35 -2.72
CA THR A 35 -12.15 -1.83 -2.18
C THR A 35 -12.33 -0.39 -1.67
N ASN A 36 -11.79 -0.08 -0.49
CA ASN A 36 -12.00 1.19 0.20
C ASN A 36 -11.04 2.32 -0.25
N GLY A 37 -10.08 2.01 -1.09
CA GLY A 37 -9.13 2.98 -1.65
C GLY A 37 -8.01 2.30 -2.42
N VAL A 38 -7.30 3.07 -3.24
CA VAL A 38 -6.16 2.60 -4.04
C VAL A 38 -4.90 3.39 -3.74
N VAL A 39 -3.76 2.70 -3.77
CA VAL A 39 -2.42 3.30 -3.66
C VAL A 39 -1.66 3.01 -4.95
N PRO A 40 -1.73 3.91 -5.95
CA PRO A 40 -0.87 3.84 -7.14
C PRO A 40 0.57 4.21 -6.81
N ALA A 41 1.51 3.78 -7.63
CA ALA A 41 2.93 4.13 -7.56
C ALA A 41 3.58 3.90 -6.18
N GLY A 42 3.12 2.88 -5.43
CA GLY A 42 3.81 2.36 -4.25
C GLY A 42 4.86 1.31 -4.64
N THR A 43 5.44 0.64 -3.64
CA THR A 43 6.40 -0.47 -3.84
C THR A 43 5.82 -1.56 -4.75
N THR A 44 4.59 -1.97 -4.50
CA THR A 44 3.87 -2.99 -5.27
C THR A 44 3.56 -2.54 -6.70
N GLY A 45 3.41 -1.24 -6.90
CA GLY A 45 3.24 -0.61 -8.22
C GLY A 45 4.55 -0.36 -8.98
N GLU A 46 5.67 -0.89 -8.49
CA GLU A 46 7.01 -0.77 -9.09
C GLU A 46 7.48 0.68 -9.27
N SER A 47 7.13 1.56 -8.32
CA SER A 47 7.50 2.99 -8.35
C SER A 47 8.99 3.24 -8.69
N PRO A 48 9.98 2.47 -8.16
CA PRO A 48 11.39 2.72 -8.45
C PRO A 48 11.79 2.55 -9.93
N THR A 49 11.00 1.83 -10.72
CA THR A 49 11.29 1.54 -12.14
C THR A 49 10.33 2.25 -13.12
N LEU A 50 9.41 3.05 -12.60
CA LEU A 50 8.66 4.00 -13.40
C LEU A 50 9.54 5.25 -13.62
N ASN A 51 9.66 5.71 -14.86
CA ASN A 51 10.19 7.05 -15.08
C ASN A 51 9.19 8.11 -14.57
N HIS A 52 9.60 9.38 -14.47
CA HIS A 52 8.77 10.45 -13.92
C HIS A 52 7.44 10.64 -14.67
N ASP A 53 7.44 10.50 -15.99
CA ASP A 53 6.23 10.65 -16.80
C ASP A 53 5.27 9.47 -16.58
N GLU A 54 5.78 8.24 -16.50
CA GLU A 54 4.99 7.05 -16.16
C GLU A 54 4.42 7.16 -14.74
N HIS A 55 5.24 7.59 -13.78
CA HIS A 55 4.80 7.79 -12.40
C HIS A 55 3.64 8.79 -12.32
N LYS A 56 3.79 9.94 -12.96
CA LYS A 56 2.75 10.97 -13.07
C LYS A 56 1.49 10.40 -13.75
N ARG A 57 1.67 9.68 -14.86
CA ARG A 57 0.57 9.08 -15.62
C ARG A 57 -0.23 8.05 -14.84
N VAL A 58 0.43 7.17 -14.08
CA VAL A 58 -0.21 6.19 -13.20
C VAL A 58 -1.11 6.88 -12.18
N ILE A 59 -0.66 7.97 -11.56
CA ILE A 59 -1.45 8.74 -10.60
C ILE A 59 -2.64 9.44 -11.27
N GLU A 60 -2.44 10.10 -12.40
CA GLU A 60 -3.50 10.79 -13.16
C GLU A 60 -4.63 9.84 -13.56
N ILE A 61 -4.29 8.66 -14.08
CA ILE A 61 -5.28 7.64 -14.43
C ILE A 61 -6.03 7.19 -13.19
N SER A 62 -5.32 6.89 -12.10
CA SER A 62 -5.95 6.45 -10.85
C SER A 62 -6.93 7.49 -10.33
N VAL A 63 -6.54 8.75 -10.30
CA VAL A 63 -7.42 9.83 -9.84
C VAL A 63 -8.65 9.97 -10.74
N ARG A 64 -8.46 9.95 -12.06
CA ARG A 64 -9.56 10.06 -13.02
C ARG A 64 -10.58 8.93 -12.86
N GLU A 65 -10.12 7.68 -12.79
CA GLU A 65 -11.00 6.50 -12.74
C GLU A 65 -11.68 6.31 -11.38
N CYS A 66 -11.01 6.73 -10.29
CA CYS A 66 -11.54 6.64 -8.92
C CYS A 66 -12.43 7.81 -8.53
N LYS A 67 -12.45 8.91 -9.29
CA LYS A 67 -13.14 10.16 -8.94
C LYS A 67 -14.59 9.93 -8.52
N GLY A 68 -14.94 10.37 -7.31
CA GLY A 68 -16.28 10.25 -6.73
C GLY A 68 -16.66 8.83 -6.28
N LYS A 69 -15.77 7.84 -6.38
CA LYS A 69 -16.04 6.43 -6.04
C LYS A 69 -15.25 5.98 -4.83
N ILE A 70 -13.91 6.01 -4.91
CA ILE A 70 -12.99 5.61 -3.84
C ILE A 70 -11.77 6.54 -3.80
N PRO A 71 -11.16 6.76 -2.63
CA PRO A 71 -10.00 7.63 -2.50
C PRO A 71 -8.75 7.04 -3.15
N VAL A 72 -7.90 7.96 -3.65
CA VAL A 72 -6.55 7.68 -4.16
C VAL A 72 -5.53 8.25 -3.17
N ILE A 73 -4.65 7.39 -2.66
CA ILE A 73 -3.49 7.77 -1.83
C ILE A 73 -2.25 7.56 -2.68
N ALA A 74 -1.74 8.60 -3.31
CA ALA A 74 -0.65 8.49 -4.26
C ALA A 74 0.69 8.19 -3.57
N GLY A 75 1.41 7.18 -4.04
CA GLY A 75 2.79 6.92 -3.63
C GLY A 75 3.72 7.98 -4.23
N THR A 76 4.35 8.81 -3.39
CA THR A 76 5.19 9.94 -3.83
C THR A 76 6.50 10.02 -3.05
N GLY A 77 6.83 8.98 -2.28
CA GLY A 77 8.06 8.94 -1.50
C GLY A 77 9.30 8.72 -2.35
N SER A 78 10.38 9.38 -1.96
CA SER A 78 11.72 9.25 -2.52
C SER A 78 12.76 9.41 -1.40
N ASN A 79 13.97 8.90 -1.63
CA ASN A 79 15.11 9.21 -0.77
C ASN A 79 15.74 10.60 -1.05
N SER A 80 15.26 11.29 -2.08
CA SER A 80 15.50 12.71 -2.33
C SER A 80 14.29 13.53 -1.88
N THR A 81 14.49 14.43 -0.91
CA THR A 81 13.41 15.29 -0.41
C THR A 81 12.83 16.19 -1.51
N ALA A 82 13.68 16.70 -2.38
CA ALA A 82 13.26 17.56 -3.51
C ALA A 82 12.36 16.81 -4.48
N GLU A 83 12.71 15.57 -4.83
CA GLU A 83 11.90 14.70 -5.70
C GLU A 83 10.57 14.35 -5.04
N ALA A 84 10.59 13.98 -3.73
CA ALA A 84 9.36 13.68 -2.99
C ALA A 84 8.40 14.89 -2.96
N VAL A 85 8.93 16.12 -2.84
CA VAL A 85 8.13 17.35 -2.93
C VAL A 85 7.54 17.54 -4.33
N GLU A 86 8.33 17.34 -5.39
CA GLU A 86 7.84 17.47 -6.77
C GLU A 86 6.71 16.50 -7.08
N LEU A 87 6.92 15.19 -6.76
CA LEU A 87 5.94 14.14 -6.98
C LEU A 87 4.66 14.39 -6.15
N SER A 88 4.81 14.87 -4.92
CA SER A 88 3.68 15.18 -4.03
C SER A 88 2.84 16.35 -4.54
N LYS A 89 3.47 17.43 -5.00
CA LYS A 89 2.78 18.56 -5.66
C LYS A 89 2.03 18.13 -6.91
N HIS A 90 2.64 17.28 -7.73
CA HIS A 90 1.97 16.75 -8.92
C HIS A 90 0.72 15.91 -8.53
N ALA A 91 0.85 15.01 -7.56
CA ALA A 91 -0.27 14.17 -7.10
C ALA A 91 -1.42 15.02 -6.55
N GLU A 92 -1.13 16.03 -5.73
CA GLU A 92 -2.13 16.98 -5.24
C GLU A 92 -2.81 17.73 -6.39
N LYS A 93 -2.05 18.29 -7.32
CA LYS A 93 -2.58 18.99 -8.49
C LYS A 93 -3.46 18.08 -9.36
N SER A 94 -3.14 16.81 -9.45
CA SER A 94 -3.93 15.80 -10.17
C SER A 94 -5.24 15.45 -9.45
N GLY A 95 -5.40 15.81 -8.18
CA GLY A 95 -6.61 15.56 -7.38
C GLY A 95 -6.56 14.31 -6.51
N ALA A 96 -5.38 13.82 -6.15
CA ALA A 96 -5.22 12.74 -5.16
C ALA A 96 -5.83 13.16 -3.81
N ASN A 97 -6.40 12.20 -3.08
CA ASN A 97 -7.02 12.43 -1.77
C ASN A 97 -6.04 12.41 -0.61
N GLY A 98 -4.83 11.89 -0.85
CA GLY A 98 -3.73 11.83 0.10
C GLY A 98 -2.45 11.30 -0.55
N LEU A 99 -1.38 11.32 0.24
CA LEU A 99 -0.05 10.89 -0.17
C LEU A 99 0.42 9.74 0.71
N LEU A 100 1.05 8.73 0.13
CA LEU A 100 1.80 7.70 0.84
C LEU A 100 3.30 7.95 0.60
N ILE A 101 4.03 8.29 1.65
CA ILE A 101 5.42 8.68 1.54
C ILE A 101 6.28 7.71 2.33
N VAL A 102 7.09 6.90 1.64
CA VAL A 102 8.05 6.00 2.26
C VAL A 102 9.17 6.79 2.90
N THR A 103 9.65 6.34 4.08
CA THR A 103 10.87 6.90 4.68
C THR A 103 12.05 6.80 3.72
N PRO A 104 12.94 7.82 3.65
CA PRO A 104 14.10 7.76 2.78
C PRO A 104 14.92 6.48 3.00
N TYR A 105 15.16 5.77 1.93
CA TYR A 105 15.90 4.50 1.89
C TYR A 105 17.32 4.74 1.38
N TYR A 106 18.26 3.84 1.67
CA TYR A 106 19.65 3.85 1.23
C TYR A 106 20.54 4.90 1.92
N ASN A 107 20.19 6.20 1.90
CA ASN A 107 20.96 7.31 2.49
C ASN A 107 20.80 7.47 4.00
N LYS A 108 19.96 6.67 4.65
CA LYS A 108 19.86 6.46 6.12
C LYS A 108 19.83 7.73 6.96
N PRO A 109 18.87 8.64 6.78
CA PRO A 109 18.75 9.80 7.66
C PRO A 109 18.47 9.35 9.11
N ASN A 110 18.98 10.13 10.08
CA ASN A 110 18.60 9.99 11.47
C ASN A 110 17.17 10.53 11.73
N GLN A 111 16.67 10.45 12.96
CA GLN A 111 15.30 10.85 13.31
C GLN A 111 15.03 12.34 13.01
N GLU A 112 16.01 13.21 13.20
CA GLU A 112 15.86 14.62 12.86
C GLU A 112 15.82 14.83 11.34
N GLY A 113 16.64 14.11 10.58
CA GLY A 113 16.58 14.11 9.11
C GLY A 113 15.23 13.63 8.59
N LEU A 114 14.64 12.59 9.20
CA LEU A 114 13.29 12.14 8.90
C LEU A 114 12.25 13.25 9.17
N TYR A 115 12.33 13.88 10.34
CA TYR A 115 11.45 15.00 10.69
C TYR A 115 11.53 16.13 9.67
N GLN A 116 12.73 16.59 9.32
CA GLN A 116 12.91 17.67 8.36
C GLN A 116 12.44 17.30 6.94
N HIS A 117 12.66 16.05 6.51
CA HIS A 117 12.16 15.53 5.24
C HIS A 117 10.62 15.66 5.13
N TYR A 118 9.89 15.10 6.10
CA TYR A 118 8.43 15.17 6.11
C TYR A 118 7.88 16.57 6.35
N LYS A 119 8.56 17.39 7.19
CA LYS A 119 8.21 18.79 7.41
C LYS A 119 8.29 19.61 6.13
N LEU A 120 9.34 19.41 5.32
CA LEU A 120 9.45 20.13 4.04
C LEU A 120 8.35 19.71 3.07
N ILE A 121 8.03 18.42 2.97
CA ILE A 121 6.92 17.95 2.15
C ILE A 121 5.60 18.52 2.65
N ASN A 122 5.31 18.42 3.95
CA ASN A 122 4.11 18.97 4.59
C ASN A 122 3.89 20.45 4.27
N ASN A 123 4.97 21.25 4.24
CA ASN A 123 4.89 22.68 3.98
C ASN A 123 4.64 23.01 2.49
N ASN A 124 4.73 22.03 1.61
CA ASN A 124 4.60 22.21 0.16
C ASN A 124 3.31 21.60 -0.43
N VAL A 125 2.48 20.94 0.39
CA VAL A 125 1.20 20.34 -0.01
C VAL A 125 0.11 20.66 0.99
N GLY A 126 -1.15 20.56 0.57
CA GLY A 126 -2.33 20.81 1.41
C GLY A 126 -3.18 19.58 1.69
N ILE A 127 -2.80 18.40 1.16
CA ILE A 127 -3.55 17.15 1.34
C ILE A 127 -2.91 16.22 2.38
N PRO A 128 -3.67 15.27 2.96
CA PRO A 128 -3.18 14.37 4.00
C PRO A 128 -1.99 13.52 3.57
N ILE A 129 -1.01 13.38 4.46
CA ILE A 129 0.19 12.55 4.29
C ILE A 129 0.10 11.34 5.23
N ILE A 130 0.23 10.14 4.67
CA ILE A 130 0.44 8.88 5.39
C ILE A 130 1.92 8.54 5.31
N ILE A 131 2.59 8.51 6.45
CA ILE A 131 3.97 8.06 6.59
C ILE A 131 4.02 6.57 6.22
N TYR A 132 4.98 6.14 5.42
CA TYR A 132 5.20 4.71 5.17
C TYR A 132 6.50 4.27 5.83
N ASN A 133 6.38 3.55 6.95
CA ASN A 133 7.49 3.03 7.71
C ASN A 133 7.68 1.53 7.43
N ILE A 134 8.77 1.20 6.73
CA ILE A 134 9.11 -0.17 6.30
C ILE A 134 10.60 -0.46 6.47
N PRO A 135 11.06 -0.74 7.70
CA PRO A 135 12.47 -0.95 8.00
C PRO A 135 13.11 -2.10 7.23
N SER A 136 12.35 -3.14 6.89
CA SER A 136 12.82 -4.28 6.10
C SER A 136 13.30 -3.89 4.69
N ARG A 137 12.88 -2.75 4.16
CA ARG A 137 13.28 -2.22 2.84
C ARG A 137 14.08 -0.93 2.94
N SER A 138 13.70 -0.01 3.85
CA SER A 138 14.36 1.29 3.99
C SER A 138 15.60 1.25 4.90
N VAL A 139 15.78 0.17 5.67
CA VAL A 139 16.84 -0.03 6.69
C VAL A 139 16.69 0.89 7.91
N ILE A 140 15.95 1.97 7.81
CA ILE A 140 15.67 2.88 8.91
C ILE A 140 14.26 2.67 9.46
N ASP A 141 14.11 2.84 10.77
CA ASP A 141 12.82 2.78 11.47
C ASP A 141 12.52 4.16 12.09
N MET A 142 11.39 4.74 11.73
CA MET A 142 10.92 5.98 12.34
C MET A 142 10.34 5.68 13.72
N SER A 143 10.88 6.31 14.75
CA SER A 143 10.39 6.15 16.12
C SER A 143 8.97 6.72 16.28
N VAL A 144 8.21 6.18 17.24
CA VAL A 144 6.89 6.72 17.61
C VAL A 144 7.00 8.19 18.08
N ASP A 145 8.11 8.56 18.69
CA ASP A 145 8.37 9.95 19.12
C ASP A 145 8.51 10.90 17.93
N THR A 146 9.23 10.48 16.90
CA THR A 146 9.33 11.24 15.64
C THR A 146 7.98 11.35 14.95
N MET A 147 7.18 10.27 14.91
CA MET A 147 5.82 10.30 14.35
C MET A 147 4.92 11.27 15.12
N ALA A 148 5.03 11.31 16.46
CA ALA A 148 4.24 12.23 17.28
C ALA A 148 4.61 13.70 17.01
N ARG A 149 5.89 14.03 16.89
CA ARG A 149 6.33 15.37 16.47
C ARG A 149 5.82 15.75 15.09
N LEU A 150 5.81 14.79 14.15
CA LEU A 150 5.28 14.99 12.80
C LEU A 150 3.77 15.19 12.81
N PHE A 151 3.03 14.50 13.67
CA PHE A 151 1.58 14.62 13.77
C PHE A 151 1.09 15.99 14.25
N GLU A 152 1.97 16.79 14.85
CA GLU A 152 1.71 18.22 15.16
C GLU A 152 1.64 19.08 13.88
N LEU A 153 2.16 18.61 12.76
CA LEU A 153 2.10 19.29 11.47
C LEU A 153 0.72 19.10 10.81
N LYS A 154 0.28 20.12 10.09
CA LYS A 154 -1.09 20.24 9.56
C LYS A 154 -1.57 19.05 8.73
N ASN A 155 -0.72 18.50 7.88
CA ASN A 155 -1.12 17.52 6.87
C ASN A 155 -0.69 16.08 7.21
N ILE A 156 0.10 15.85 8.25
CA ILE A 156 0.45 14.49 8.68
C ILE A 156 -0.79 13.85 9.30
N ALA A 157 -1.34 12.83 8.63
CA ALA A 157 -2.61 12.22 9.01
C ALA A 157 -2.45 10.85 9.68
N GLY A 158 -1.34 10.13 9.44
CA GLY A 158 -1.18 8.78 9.97
C GLY A 158 0.03 8.05 9.43
N VAL A 159 0.02 6.72 9.63
CA VAL A 159 1.09 5.82 9.21
C VAL A 159 0.54 4.57 8.51
N LYS A 160 1.24 4.11 7.48
CA LYS A 160 1.28 2.71 7.06
C LYS A 160 2.47 2.06 7.76
N ASP A 161 2.20 1.26 8.79
CA ASP A 161 3.23 0.55 9.54
C ASP A 161 3.46 -0.83 8.93
N ALA A 162 4.68 -1.10 8.50
CA ALA A 162 5.14 -2.37 7.97
C ALA A 162 6.36 -2.88 8.75
N THR A 163 6.39 -2.65 10.06
CA THR A 163 7.39 -3.21 10.97
C THR A 163 7.04 -4.62 11.42
N GLY A 164 5.75 -4.98 11.39
CA GLY A 164 5.24 -6.23 11.97
C GLY A 164 5.07 -6.18 13.49
N ASP A 165 5.54 -5.15 14.17
CA ASP A 165 5.42 -4.99 15.63
C ASP A 165 4.06 -4.41 16.03
N LEU A 166 3.17 -5.26 16.51
CA LEU A 166 1.83 -4.87 16.97
C LEU A 166 1.83 -3.95 18.20
N ASN A 167 2.89 -3.93 19.00
CA ASN A 167 2.96 -3.04 20.18
C ASN A 167 3.01 -1.56 19.76
N ARG A 168 3.46 -1.29 18.54
CA ARG A 168 3.50 0.08 18.01
C ARG A 168 2.09 0.67 17.86
N VAL A 169 1.08 -0.16 17.61
CA VAL A 169 -0.32 0.30 17.53
C VAL A 169 -0.75 0.93 18.85
N ASP A 170 -0.47 0.24 19.97
CA ASP A 170 -0.83 0.71 21.31
C ASP A 170 -0.02 1.97 21.68
N GLN A 171 1.29 1.99 21.37
CA GLN A 171 2.17 3.14 21.60
C GLN A 171 1.72 4.36 20.80
N GLN A 172 1.40 4.20 19.54
CA GLN A 172 0.92 5.26 18.65
C GLN A 172 -0.44 5.78 19.12
N LEU A 173 -1.37 4.89 19.48
CA LEU A 173 -2.68 5.25 19.99
C LEU A 173 -2.57 6.05 21.32
N LYS A 174 -1.73 5.58 22.22
CA LYS A 174 -1.48 6.28 23.52
C LYS A 174 -0.90 7.68 23.31
N LYS A 175 0.00 7.85 22.34
CA LYS A 175 0.76 9.09 22.16
C LYS A 175 0.06 10.13 21.29
N MET A 176 -0.66 9.68 20.26
CA MET A 176 -1.27 10.55 19.24
C MET A 176 -2.82 10.48 19.23
N GLY A 177 -3.40 9.53 19.94
CA GLY A 177 -4.85 9.35 20.02
C GLY A 177 -5.48 8.76 18.74
N PRO A 178 -6.82 8.60 18.74
CA PRO A 178 -7.55 7.90 17.68
C PRO A 178 -7.67 8.68 16.36
N LYS A 179 -7.27 9.95 16.33
CA LYS A 179 -7.26 10.75 15.10
C LYS A 179 -6.05 10.43 14.21
N PHE A 180 -4.96 9.88 14.78
CA PHE A 180 -3.83 9.42 14.01
C PHE A 180 -4.20 8.11 13.30
N ILE A 181 -4.24 8.14 11.97
CA ILE A 181 -4.63 6.99 11.16
C ILE A 181 -3.54 5.93 11.22
N GLN A 182 -3.92 4.73 11.60
CA GLN A 182 -3.01 3.58 11.66
C GLN A 182 -3.47 2.51 10.66
N LEU A 183 -2.67 2.28 9.62
CA LEU A 183 -2.89 1.24 8.62
C LEU A 183 -1.72 0.26 8.65
N THR A 184 -1.99 -1.04 8.67
CA THR A 184 -0.90 -2.00 8.51
C THR A 184 -0.48 -2.13 7.05
N GLY A 185 0.83 -2.35 6.82
CA GLY A 185 1.38 -2.77 5.54
C GLY A 185 1.45 -4.29 5.37
N GLU A 186 1.06 -5.05 6.43
CA GLU A 186 1.24 -6.49 6.54
C GLU A 186 -0.12 -7.20 6.55
N ASP A 187 -0.48 -7.82 5.44
CA ASP A 187 -1.77 -8.52 5.29
C ASP A 187 -2.00 -9.60 6.36
N HIS A 188 -0.94 -10.33 6.72
CA HIS A 188 -1.03 -11.48 7.64
C HIS A 188 -1.39 -11.11 9.08
N ASN A 189 -1.03 -9.90 9.54
CA ASN A 189 -1.30 -9.44 10.90
C ASN A 189 -2.49 -8.48 11.01
N ALA A 190 -3.18 -8.17 9.90
CA ALA A 190 -4.19 -7.12 9.85
C ALA A 190 -5.36 -7.32 10.82
N PHE A 191 -5.74 -8.57 11.13
CA PHE A 191 -6.76 -8.84 12.14
C PHE A 191 -6.33 -8.35 13.54
N ASP A 192 -5.15 -8.77 13.96
CA ASP A 192 -4.64 -8.46 15.30
C ASP A 192 -4.28 -6.97 15.42
N PHE A 193 -3.83 -6.36 14.30
CA PHE A 193 -3.60 -4.93 14.19
C PHE A 193 -4.89 -4.11 14.39
N ASN A 194 -5.98 -4.49 13.72
CA ASN A 194 -7.27 -3.84 13.87
C ASN A 194 -7.84 -4.00 15.28
N LYS A 195 -7.67 -5.18 15.92
CA LYS A 195 -8.13 -5.41 17.30
C LYS A 195 -7.42 -4.54 18.35
N ARG A 196 -6.23 -4.02 18.04
CA ARG A 196 -5.50 -3.06 18.87
C ARG A 196 -5.83 -1.58 18.58
N GLY A 197 -6.75 -1.31 17.67
CA GLY A 197 -7.14 0.07 17.29
C GLY A 197 -6.66 0.51 15.92
N GLY A 198 -6.05 -0.39 15.13
CA GLY A 198 -5.77 -0.14 13.72
C GLY A 198 -7.04 0.06 12.90
N GLN A 199 -6.91 0.70 11.75
CA GLN A 199 -8.04 1.14 10.94
C GLN A 199 -8.09 0.48 9.56
N GLY A 200 -7.29 -0.57 9.33
CA GLY A 200 -7.28 -1.30 8.07
C GLY A 200 -5.88 -1.66 7.58
N CYS A 201 -5.81 -2.03 6.30
CA CYS A 201 -4.59 -2.51 5.65
C CYS A 201 -4.41 -1.86 4.28
N ILE A 202 -3.17 -1.45 3.97
CA ILE A 202 -2.74 -1.19 2.60
C ILE A 202 -2.13 -2.49 2.07
N SER A 203 -2.98 -3.27 1.41
CA SER A 203 -2.84 -4.70 1.11
C SER A 203 -2.14 -4.99 -0.22
N VAL A 204 -1.27 -5.98 -0.24
CA VAL A 204 -0.77 -6.60 -1.48
C VAL A 204 -1.76 -7.65 -1.98
N THR A 205 -2.30 -8.47 -1.08
CA THR A 205 -3.22 -9.57 -1.40
C THR A 205 -4.50 -9.08 -2.08
N ALA A 206 -4.95 -7.87 -1.76
CA ALA A 206 -6.14 -7.27 -2.39
C ALA A 206 -6.03 -7.17 -3.92
N ASN A 207 -4.83 -7.12 -4.52
CA ASN A 207 -4.68 -7.11 -5.98
C ASN A 207 -5.29 -8.34 -6.67
N VAL A 208 -5.38 -9.46 -5.97
CA VAL A 208 -5.87 -10.75 -6.50
C VAL A 208 -7.08 -11.30 -5.76
N ALA A 209 -7.38 -10.75 -4.57
CA ALA A 209 -8.48 -11.19 -3.71
C ALA A 209 -9.29 -9.98 -3.19
N ALA A 210 -9.59 -9.01 -4.07
CA ALA A 210 -10.16 -7.71 -3.71
C ALA A 210 -11.42 -7.84 -2.83
N LYS A 211 -12.41 -8.64 -3.26
CA LYS A 211 -13.66 -8.85 -2.51
C LYS A 211 -13.42 -9.52 -1.16
N LEU A 212 -12.61 -10.57 -1.11
CA LEU A 212 -12.31 -11.28 0.14
C LEU A 212 -11.58 -10.37 1.15
N CYS A 213 -10.63 -9.56 0.69
CA CYS A 213 -9.92 -8.59 1.54
C CYS A 213 -10.87 -7.49 2.03
N PHE A 214 -11.79 -7.00 1.20
CA PHE A 214 -12.82 -6.06 1.62
C PHE A 214 -13.74 -6.66 2.69
N GLU A 215 -14.27 -7.87 2.47
CA GLU A 215 -15.12 -8.56 3.44
C GLU A 215 -14.39 -8.84 4.77
N PHE A 216 -13.13 -9.24 4.70
CA PHE A 216 -12.28 -9.47 5.87
C PHE A 216 -12.07 -8.18 6.68
N GLN A 217 -11.67 -7.09 6.04
CA GLN A 217 -11.46 -5.82 6.71
C GLN A 217 -12.77 -5.26 7.30
N SER A 218 -13.88 -5.38 6.55
CA SER A 218 -15.20 -4.96 7.02
C SER A 218 -15.64 -5.75 8.27
N ALA A 219 -15.50 -7.07 8.26
CA ALA A 219 -15.82 -7.91 9.41
C ALA A 219 -14.93 -7.58 10.63
N SER A 220 -13.62 -7.44 10.41
CA SER A 220 -12.65 -7.13 11.46
C SER A 220 -12.92 -5.78 12.13
N LEU A 221 -13.22 -4.74 11.35
CA LEU A 221 -13.47 -3.39 11.86
C LEU A 221 -14.86 -3.20 12.48
N ASN A 222 -15.82 -4.06 12.12
CA ASN A 222 -17.17 -4.07 12.71
C ASN A 222 -17.31 -5.07 13.87
N ASN A 223 -16.20 -5.65 14.37
CA ASN A 223 -16.15 -6.63 15.46
C ASN A 223 -16.94 -7.92 15.18
N ASP A 224 -17.15 -8.29 13.92
CA ASP A 224 -17.61 -9.60 13.51
C ASP A 224 -16.42 -10.58 13.48
N ASP A 225 -15.98 -10.97 14.68
CA ASP A 225 -14.77 -11.75 14.86
C ASP A 225 -14.89 -13.17 14.26
N ALA A 226 -16.08 -13.75 14.27
CA ALA A 226 -16.30 -15.08 13.70
C ALA A 226 -16.05 -15.07 12.18
N LYS A 227 -16.67 -14.11 11.47
CA LYS A 227 -16.47 -13.93 10.04
C LYS A 227 -15.05 -13.52 9.71
N ALA A 228 -14.47 -12.59 10.48
CA ALA A 228 -13.11 -12.12 10.27
C ALA A 228 -12.07 -13.24 10.40
N LYS A 229 -12.18 -14.09 11.43
CA LYS A 229 -11.27 -15.24 11.64
C LYS A 229 -11.38 -16.26 10.51
N LYS A 230 -12.60 -16.61 10.07
CA LYS A 230 -12.81 -17.51 8.93
C LYS A 230 -12.17 -16.99 7.65
N LEU A 231 -12.30 -15.68 7.37
CA LEU A 231 -11.68 -15.04 6.20
C LEU A 231 -10.16 -14.95 6.35
N LYS A 232 -9.63 -14.65 7.56
CA LYS A 232 -8.19 -14.67 7.87
C LYS A 232 -7.59 -16.05 7.56
N GLU A 233 -8.21 -17.14 8.03
CA GLU A 233 -7.74 -18.49 7.76
C GLU A 233 -7.72 -18.82 6.26
N LYS A 234 -8.77 -18.41 5.54
CA LYS A 234 -8.86 -18.61 4.09
C LYS A 234 -7.81 -17.83 3.31
N LEU A 235 -7.51 -16.59 3.73
CA LEU A 235 -6.56 -15.70 3.06
C LEU A 235 -5.09 -15.96 3.46
N MET A 236 -4.83 -16.55 4.62
CA MET A 236 -3.48 -16.72 5.18
C MET A 236 -2.50 -17.46 4.24
N PRO A 237 -2.89 -18.57 3.56
CA PRO A 237 -2.00 -19.20 2.58
C PRO A 237 -1.61 -18.25 1.45
N LEU A 238 -2.54 -17.42 0.98
CA LEU A 238 -2.29 -16.46 -0.08
C LEU A 238 -1.38 -15.33 0.40
N HIS A 239 -1.62 -14.77 1.59
CA HIS A 239 -0.73 -13.79 2.19
C HIS A 239 0.74 -14.26 2.22
N LYS A 240 0.96 -15.52 2.63
CA LYS A 240 2.30 -16.11 2.67
C LYS A 240 2.88 -16.34 1.28
N ALA A 241 2.11 -16.89 0.35
CA ALA A 241 2.57 -17.24 -0.99
C ALA A 241 3.02 -15.99 -1.79
N LEU A 242 2.37 -14.86 -1.59
CA LEU A 242 2.70 -13.61 -2.27
C LEU A 242 3.99 -12.92 -1.78
N PHE A 243 4.63 -13.46 -0.73
CA PHE A 243 5.88 -12.95 -0.16
C PHE A 243 7.01 -13.99 -0.09
N ILE A 244 6.86 -15.14 -0.77
CA ILE A 244 7.94 -16.15 -0.89
C ILE A 244 9.16 -15.56 -1.61
N GLU A 245 8.92 -14.76 -2.63
CA GLU A 245 9.92 -13.95 -3.32
C GLU A 245 9.57 -12.46 -3.21
N SER A 246 10.46 -11.60 -3.71
CA SER A 246 10.28 -10.15 -3.61
C SER A 246 8.97 -9.69 -4.25
N ASN A 247 8.10 -9.07 -3.46
CA ASN A 247 6.91 -8.37 -3.97
C ASN A 247 7.36 -7.20 -4.88
N PRO A 248 6.76 -7.03 -6.11
CA PRO A 248 5.49 -7.58 -6.57
C PRO A 248 5.55 -8.82 -7.48
N SER A 249 6.71 -9.48 -7.68
CA SER A 249 6.77 -10.59 -8.64
C SER A 249 5.73 -11.70 -8.38
N PRO A 250 5.53 -12.22 -7.14
CA PRO A 250 4.51 -13.23 -6.89
C PRO A 250 3.07 -12.74 -7.10
N VAL A 251 2.74 -11.51 -6.70
CA VAL A 251 1.38 -10.98 -6.88
C VAL A 251 1.06 -10.70 -8.34
N LYS A 252 2.03 -10.28 -9.16
CA LYS A 252 1.83 -10.11 -10.61
C LYS A 252 1.65 -11.46 -11.30
N TYR A 253 2.38 -12.50 -10.89
CA TYR A 253 2.12 -13.86 -11.36
C TYR A 253 0.70 -14.32 -10.98
N ALA A 254 0.28 -14.13 -9.74
CA ALA A 254 -1.07 -14.46 -9.31
C ALA A 254 -2.14 -13.70 -10.11
N ALA A 255 -1.93 -12.40 -10.33
CA ALA A 255 -2.81 -11.56 -11.14
C ALA A 255 -2.89 -12.01 -12.61
N SER A 256 -1.80 -12.54 -13.17
CA SER A 256 -1.79 -13.07 -14.54
C SER A 256 -2.66 -14.30 -14.70
N LEU A 257 -2.67 -15.19 -13.71
CA LEU A 257 -3.55 -16.37 -13.70
C LEU A 257 -5.03 -16.00 -13.65
N LEU A 258 -5.36 -14.86 -13.09
CA LEU A 258 -6.72 -14.33 -12.97
C LEU A 258 -7.10 -13.39 -14.15
N GLY A 259 -6.21 -13.20 -15.12
CA GLY A 259 -6.44 -12.31 -16.26
C GLY A 259 -6.44 -10.80 -15.91
N LEU A 260 -6.01 -10.44 -14.68
CA LEU A 260 -6.01 -9.06 -14.18
C LEU A 260 -4.78 -8.25 -14.64
N SER A 261 -3.64 -8.91 -14.90
CA SER A 261 -2.39 -8.31 -15.36
C SER A 261 -1.59 -9.32 -16.16
N SER A 262 -0.50 -8.89 -16.79
CA SER A 262 0.59 -9.80 -17.16
C SER A 262 1.45 -10.12 -15.93
N GLU A 263 2.29 -11.19 -15.99
CA GLU A 263 3.30 -11.47 -14.96
C GLU A 263 4.58 -10.61 -15.13
N GLU A 264 4.60 -9.72 -16.10
CA GLU A 264 5.78 -8.92 -16.46
C GLU A 264 6.16 -7.95 -15.33
N VAL A 265 7.41 -7.99 -14.94
CA VAL A 265 8.05 -7.05 -14.00
C VAL A 265 9.28 -6.43 -14.65
N ARG A 266 9.68 -5.25 -14.22
CA ARG A 266 10.88 -4.58 -14.71
C ARG A 266 12.10 -4.94 -13.88
N LEU A 267 13.27 -5.07 -14.53
CA LEU A 267 14.54 -5.23 -13.81
C LEU A 267 14.72 -4.08 -12.80
N PRO A 268 15.29 -4.37 -11.61
CA PRO A 268 16.00 -5.61 -11.23
C PRO A 268 15.11 -6.77 -10.78
N LEU A 269 13.78 -6.59 -10.75
CA LEU A 269 12.87 -7.71 -10.47
C LEU A 269 12.79 -8.64 -11.67
N VAL A 270 12.55 -9.92 -11.37
CA VAL A 270 12.41 -10.99 -12.38
C VAL A 270 11.14 -11.80 -12.10
N LYS A 271 10.74 -12.61 -13.07
CA LYS A 271 9.64 -13.57 -12.90
C LYS A 271 9.98 -14.57 -11.79
N VAL A 272 8.94 -15.01 -11.09
CA VAL A 272 9.07 -15.96 -10.01
C VAL A 272 9.52 -17.35 -10.47
N THR A 273 10.18 -18.10 -9.58
CA THR A 273 10.59 -19.48 -9.81
C THR A 273 9.41 -20.43 -9.95
N GLU A 274 9.64 -21.61 -10.58
CA GLU A 274 8.60 -22.63 -10.74
C GLU A 274 8.08 -23.17 -9.39
N SER A 275 8.91 -23.19 -8.34
CA SER A 275 8.48 -23.56 -7.00
C SER A 275 7.50 -22.55 -6.44
N THR A 276 7.77 -21.26 -6.57
CA THR A 276 6.87 -20.17 -6.13
C THR A 276 5.59 -20.16 -6.92
N LYS A 277 5.62 -20.42 -8.24
CA LYS A 277 4.41 -20.57 -9.07
C LYS A 277 3.47 -21.64 -8.52
N LYS A 278 4.00 -22.80 -8.13
CA LYS A 278 3.20 -23.90 -7.54
C LYS A 278 2.53 -23.48 -6.23
N GLU A 279 3.27 -22.82 -5.33
CA GLU A 279 2.73 -22.36 -4.05
C GLU A 279 1.66 -21.27 -4.24
N VAL A 280 1.86 -20.33 -5.16
CA VAL A 280 0.87 -19.30 -5.49
C VAL A 280 -0.40 -19.92 -6.07
N GLN A 281 -0.29 -20.86 -7.02
CA GLN A 281 -1.46 -21.57 -7.59
C GLN A 281 -2.24 -22.34 -6.50
N LYS A 282 -1.53 -23.05 -5.62
CA LYS A 282 -2.14 -23.77 -4.49
C LYS A 282 -2.89 -22.81 -3.57
N ALA A 283 -2.29 -21.67 -3.23
CA ALA A 283 -2.90 -20.67 -2.36
C ALA A 283 -4.14 -20.02 -3.00
N LEU A 284 -4.12 -19.74 -4.30
CA LEU A 284 -5.28 -19.23 -5.04
C LEU A 284 -6.45 -20.23 -5.03
N LYS A 285 -6.18 -21.55 -5.20
CA LYS A 285 -7.20 -22.61 -5.10
C LYS A 285 -7.81 -22.69 -3.70
N ILE A 286 -6.99 -22.62 -2.64
CA ILE A 286 -7.49 -22.60 -1.25
C ILE A 286 -8.39 -21.39 -1.01
N ALA A 287 -8.06 -20.24 -1.61
CA ALA A 287 -8.88 -19.03 -1.54
C ALA A 287 -10.15 -19.10 -2.43
N ASN A 288 -10.33 -20.15 -3.25
CA ASN A 288 -11.39 -20.30 -4.27
C ASN A 288 -11.37 -19.15 -5.30
N LEU A 289 -10.19 -18.83 -5.79
CA LEU A 289 -9.96 -17.81 -6.82
C LEU A 289 -9.55 -18.43 -8.17
N LEU A 290 -9.12 -19.70 -8.15
CA LEU A 290 -8.85 -20.57 -9.29
C LEU A 290 -9.67 -21.85 -9.18
#